data_8fb48994fd90b7fdd903845193eeb4b9
#
_entry.id   8fb48994fd90b7fdd903845193eeb4b9
#
_cell.length_a   1.000
_cell.length_b   1.000
_cell.length_c   1.000
_cell.angle_alpha   90.00
_cell.angle_beta   90.00
_cell.angle_gamma   90.00
#
_symmetry.space_group_name_H-M   'P 1'
#
loop_
_entity.id
_entity.type
_entity.pdbx_description
1 polymer ?
#
loop_
_entity_poly.entity_id
_entity_poly.type
_entity_poly.pdbx_seq_one_letter_code
_entity_poly.pdbx_strand_id
1 'polypeptide(L)'
;DFSAVKAALDAVVRGKNITEQSEVDAMAKAIEDAINALDWKSSGGGSSSPSYSVTTPSKTENGTVTVSPRSAEKGDTVTITAKPDSGYQLDDLTVTDKNGKELKLTDKGNGKYTFTMPASKVEIKATFVKKVETSPFSDVSTSAYYYEAVKWAQEKGITGGIGNGLFGPNQPCTRAQIVTFLWRAAGSPEPKSMSSFADVSMDAYYAKAVAWAVENGITTGTGDGKFSPDATCTRAQSVTFLFRAIGKLVDSKAEFSDVLTDSYYANAVAWAVENGVTNGIGDGLFGPDNSCTRAQIVTFLFRAYQGK
;
A
#
# COMPACT_ATOMS: atom_id res chain seq x y z
N ASP A 1 4.75 -42.11 -1.50
CA ASP A 1 5.87 -41.87 -2.38
C ASP A 1 6.04 -40.36 -2.63
N PHE A 2 7.23 -39.83 -2.35
CA PHE A 2 7.55 -38.41 -2.46
C PHE A 2 8.07 -38.02 -3.86
N SER A 3 8.04 -38.91 -4.84
CA SER A 3 8.60 -38.67 -6.19
C SER A 3 7.91 -37.48 -6.90
N ALA A 4 6.59 -37.36 -6.76
CA ALA A 4 5.82 -36.25 -7.36
C ALA A 4 6.16 -34.90 -6.72
N VAL A 5 6.30 -34.87 -5.39
CA VAL A 5 6.69 -33.64 -4.66
C VAL A 5 8.11 -33.23 -5.03
N LYS A 6 9.03 -34.21 -5.13
CA LYS A 6 10.41 -33.95 -5.57
C LYS A 6 10.45 -33.40 -6.99
N ALA A 7 9.68 -34.00 -7.92
CA ALA A 7 9.61 -33.52 -9.31
C ALA A 7 9.05 -32.07 -9.39
N ALA A 8 8.02 -31.74 -8.60
CA ALA A 8 7.46 -30.38 -8.54
C ALA A 8 8.47 -29.37 -7.97
N LEU A 9 9.25 -29.75 -6.94
CA LEU A 9 10.30 -28.90 -6.37
C LEU A 9 11.49 -28.72 -7.32
N ASP A 10 11.88 -29.78 -8.04
CA ASP A 10 12.96 -29.73 -9.03
C ASP A 10 12.59 -28.86 -10.25
N ALA A 11 11.29 -28.71 -10.54
CA ALA A 11 10.75 -27.85 -11.61
C ALA A 11 10.67 -26.36 -11.24
N VAL A 12 10.99 -25.97 -10.00
CA VAL A 12 10.94 -24.58 -9.58
C VAL A 12 12.03 -23.74 -10.25
N VAL A 13 11.63 -22.75 -11.04
CA VAL A 13 12.54 -21.77 -11.64
C VAL A 13 12.72 -20.60 -10.70
N ARG A 14 13.96 -20.33 -10.28
CA ARG A 14 14.31 -19.22 -9.38
C ARG A 14 14.63 -17.94 -10.18
N GLY A 15 14.54 -16.80 -9.53
CA GLY A 15 14.89 -15.51 -10.13
C GLY A 15 13.79 -14.86 -10.99
N LYS A 16 12.55 -15.36 -10.90
CA LYS A 16 11.38 -14.75 -11.52
C LYS A 16 11.11 -13.36 -10.94
N ASN A 17 10.72 -12.42 -11.81
CA ASN A 17 10.35 -11.06 -11.40
C ASN A 17 8.82 -10.91 -11.24
N ILE A 18 8.37 -9.73 -10.78
CA ILE A 18 6.96 -9.48 -10.48
C ILE A 18 6.03 -9.60 -11.71
N THR A 19 6.55 -9.45 -12.92
CA THR A 19 5.74 -9.58 -14.16
C THR A 19 5.47 -11.06 -14.51
N GLU A 20 6.16 -11.99 -13.87
CA GLU A 20 6.04 -13.44 -14.05
C GLU A 20 5.27 -14.10 -12.89
N GLN A 21 4.45 -13.34 -12.17
CA GLN A 21 3.70 -13.80 -10.98
C GLN A 21 2.82 -15.03 -11.29
N SER A 22 2.19 -15.10 -12.47
CA SER A 22 1.36 -16.22 -12.86
C SER A 22 2.15 -17.54 -12.99
N GLU A 23 3.42 -17.47 -13.38
CA GLU A 23 4.30 -18.65 -13.43
C GLU A 23 4.73 -19.09 -12.03
N VAL A 24 5.00 -18.12 -11.15
CA VAL A 24 5.31 -18.39 -9.73
C VAL A 24 4.11 -19.06 -9.04
N ASP A 25 2.90 -18.54 -9.27
CA ASP A 25 1.66 -19.13 -8.73
C ASP A 25 1.41 -20.53 -9.28
N ALA A 26 1.70 -20.79 -10.56
CA ALA A 26 1.58 -22.11 -11.16
C ALA A 26 2.58 -23.12 -10.55
N MET A 27 3.83 -22.71 -10.29
CA MET A 27 4.82 -23.55 -9.62
C MET A 27 4.42 -23.85 -8.17
N ALA A 28 3.95 -22.85 -7.43
CA ALA A 28 3.44 -23.03 -6.06
C ALA A 28 2.26 -24.01 -6.04
N LYS A 29 1.32 -23.86 -6.96
CA LYS A 29 0.18 -24.76 -7.11
C LYS A 29 0.61 -26.19 -7.44
N ALA A 30 1.58 -26.39 -8.32
CA ALA A 30 2.07 -27.72 -8.67
C ALA A 30 2.68 -28.45 -7.45
N ILE A 31 3.39 -27.74 -6.59
CA ILE A 31 3.93 -28.27 -5.34
C ILE A 31 2.79 -28.64 -4.38
N GLU A 32 1.81 -27.75 -4.20
CA GLU A 32 0.64 -28.01 -3.36
C GLU A 32 -0.16 -29.22 -3.85
N ASP A 33 -0.41 -29.33 -5.15
CA ASP A 33 -1.13 -30.45 -5.74
C ASP A 33 -0.36 -31.78 -5.54
N ALA A 34 0.98 -31.75 -5.67
CA ALA A 34 1.82 -32.92 -5.45
C ALA A 34 1.85 -33.34 -3.96
N ILE A 35 1.86 -32.40 -3.03
CA ILE A 35 1.75 -32.67 -1.59
C ILE A 35 0.37 -33.23 -1.25
N ASN A 36 -0.69 -32.66 -1.81
CA ASN A 36 -2.06 -33.12 -1.60
C ASN A 36 -2.34 -34.50 -2.18
N ALA A 37 -1.58 -34.91 -3.19
CA ALA A 37 -1.65 -36.25 -3.79
C ALA A 37 -0.84 -37.33 -3.04
N LEU A 38 -0.14 -36.96 -1.96
CA LEU A 38 0.56 -37.93 -1.12
C LEU A 38 -0.42 -38.82 -0.38
N ASP A 39 -0.48 -40.08 -0.79
CA ASP A 39 -1.15 -41.10 0.00
C ASP A 39 -0.30 -41.42 1.25
N TRP A 40 -0.80 -41.10 2.42
CA TRP A 40 -0.20 -41.47 3.67
C TRP A 40 -0.34 -42.98 3.88
N LYS A 41 0.68 -43.73 3.51
CA LYS A 41 0.70 -45.19 3.86
C LYS A 41 0.91 -45.32 5.37
N SER A 42 -0.15 -45.66 6.07
CA SER A 42 -0.08 -46.11 7.47
C SER A 42 0.80 -47.37 7.53
N SER A 43 2.00 -47.26 8.05
CA SER A 43 2.85 -48.42 8.33
C SER A 43 2.46 -49.03 9.67
N GLY A 44 1.78 -50.17 9.66
CA GLY A 44 1.78 -51.17 10.75
C GLY A 44 0.61 -51.10 11.73
N GLY A 45 -0.21 -52.13 11.70
CA GLY A 45 -0.99 -52.81 12.74
C GLY A 45 -1.36 -52.02 14.02
N GLY A 46 -2.35 -51.15 13.92
CA GLY A 46 -3.07 -50.62 15.06
C GLY A 46 -4.47 -50.28 14.57
N SER A 47 -5.49 -50.50 15.39
CA SER A 47 -6.90 -50.17 15.13
C SER A 47 -6.98 -48.77 14.50
N SER A 48 -7.18 -48.70 13.18
CA SER A 48 -7.27 -47.41 12.45
C SER A 48 -8.52 -46.69 12.91
N SER A 49 -8.35 -45.58 13.63
CA SER A 49 -9.46 -44.67 13.92
C SER A 49 -10.08 -44.19 12.61
N PRO A 50 -11.39 -44.09 12.49
CA PRO A 50 -12.03 -43.66 11.25
C PRO A 50 -11.67 -42.21 10.94
N SER A 51 -11.20 -41.93 9.71
CA SER A 51 -10.99 -40.58 9.23
C SER A 51 -12.24 -40.05 8.51
N TYR A 52 -12.46 -38.77 8.60
CA TYR A 52 -13.66 -38.07 8.11
C TYR A 52 -13.25 -36.97 7.14
N SER A 53 -14.01 -36.84 6.05
CA SER A 53 -13.71 -35.85 5.00
C SER A 53 -14.08 -34.42 5.42
N VAL A 54 -13.29 -33.48 4.92
CA VAL A 54 -13.54 -32.03 5.01
C VAL A 54 -13.90 -31.53 3.63
N THR A 55 -15.13 -31.09 3.44
CA THR A 55 -15.64 -30.57 2.15
C THR A 55 -15.52 -29.07 2.12
N THR A 56 -14.82 -28.55 1.11
CA THR A 56 -14.74 -27.11 0.80
C THR A 56 -15.76 -26.76 -0.29
N PRO A 57 -16.20 -25.51 -0.39
CA PRO A 57 -17.01 -25.03 -1.51
C PRO A 57 -16.30 -25.35 -2.85
N SER A 58 -17.05 -25.85 -3.82
CA SER A 58 -16.52 -26.12 -5.18
C SER A 58 -16.14 -24.84 -5.92
N LYS A 59 -16.78 -23.73 -5.59
CA LYS A 59 -16.51 -22.39 -6.09
C LYS A 59 -16.91 -21.37 -5.02
N THR A 60 -16.05 -20.38 -4.79
CA THR A 60 -16.34 -19.18 -4.02
C THR A 60 -16.19 -17.96 -4.93
N GLU A 61 -17.10 -17.00 -4.81
CA GLU A 61 -16.98 -15.72 -5.51
C GLU A 61 -16.11 -14.77 -4.67
N ASN A 62 -15.25 -14.00 -5.33
CA ASN A 62 -14.44 -12.94 -4.71
C ASN A 62 -13.41 -13.42 -3.66
N GLY A 63 -13.01 -14.69 -3.74
CA GLY A 63 -12.00 -15.25 -2.86
C GLY A 63 -11.89 -16.76 -2.99
N THR A 64 -10.92 -17.35 -2.31
CA THR A 64 -10.67 -18.78 -2.31
C THR A 64 -10.60 -19.33 -0.90
N VAL A 65 -11.02 -20.59 -0.74
CA VAL A 65 -10.93 -21.33 0.52
C VAL A 65 -10.20 -22.64 0.28
N THR A 66 -9.16 -22.88 1.05
CA THR A 66 -8.42 -24.14 1.03
C THR A 66 -8.38 -24.75 2.43
N VAL A 67 -8.19 -26.05 2.52
CA VAL A 67 -8.15 -26.78 3.79
C VAL A 67 -7.00 -27.78 3.83
N SER A 68 -6.40 -27.97 4.97
CA SER A 68 -5.37 -28.98 5.20
C SER A 68 -5.47 -29.52 6.64
N PRO A 69 -5.54 -30.86 6.82
CA PRO A 69 -5.75 -31.88 5.81
C PRO A 69 -7.20 -31.94 5.29
N ARG A 70 -7.44 -32.56 4.13
CA ARG A 70 -8.79 -32.77 3.56
C ARG A 70 -9.55 -33.94 4.19
N SER A 71 -8.89 -34.73 5.00
CA SER A 71 -9.46 -35.81 5.80
C SER A 71 -8.67 -35.93 7.12
N ALA A 72 -9.36 -36.10 8.22
CA ALA A 72 -8.74 -36.12 9.55
C ALA A 72 -9.50 -37.04 10.50
N GLU A 73 -8.83 -37.55 11.53
CA GLU A 73 -9.44 -38.35 12.59
C GLU A 73 -10.15 -37.42 13.61
N LYS A 74 -11.06 -37.97 14.38
CA LYS A 74 -11.70 -37.24 15.49
C LYS A 74 -10.62 -36.68 16.45
N GLY A 75 -10.67 -35.39 16.73
CA GLY A 75 -9.75 -34.71 17.62
C GLY A 75 -8.59 -34.02 16.93
N ASP A 76 -8.32 -34.33 15.67
CA ASP A 76 -7.27 -33.67 14.89
C ASP A 76 -7.58 -32.20 14.62
N THR A 77 -6.54 -31.42 14.46
CA THR A 77 -6.65 -30.01 14.06
C THR A 77 -6.64 -29.89 12.55
N VAL A 78 -7.66 -29.26 12.01
CA VAL A 78 -7.77 -28.90 10.60
C VAL A 78 -7.59 -27.42 10.44
N THR A 79 -6.78 -27.01 9.44
CA THR A 79 -6.53 -25.60 9.10
C THR A 79 -7.29 -25.23 7.84
N ILE A 80 -8.04 -24.14 7.91
CA ILE A 80 -8.69 -23.47 6.78
C ILE A 80 -7.86 -22.24 6.45
N THR A 81 -7.63 -21.99 5.15
CA THR A 81 -7.08 -20.73 4.66
C THR A 81 -8.12 -20.08 3.76
N ALA A 82 -8.63 -18.93 4.17
CA ALA A 82 -9.52 -18.07 3.41
C ALA A 82 -8.72 -16.90 2.83
N LYS A 83 -8.67 -16.78 1.51
CA LYS A 83 -7.94 -15.73 0.79
C LYS A 83 -8.92 -14.91 -0.03
N PRO A 84 -9.31 -13.70 0.43
CA PRO A 84 -10.11 -12.77 -0.36
C PRO A 84 -9.35 -12.31 -1.62
N ASP A 85 -10.08 -12.03 -2.69
CA ASP A 85 -9.55 -11.35 -3.86
C ASP A 85 -9.26 -9.87 -3.54
N SER A 86 -8.51 -9.19 -4.42
CA SER A 86 -8.19 -7.77 -4.25
C SER A 86 -9.47 -6.93 -4.17
N GLY A 87 -9.57 -6.09 -3.15
CA GLY A 87 -10.75 -5.26 -2.88
C GLY A 87 -11.91 -5.97 -2.15
N TYR A 88 -11.72 -7.23 -1.72
CA TYR A 88 -12.70 -7.99 -0.95
C TYR A 88 -12.16 -8.36 0.44
N GLN A 89 -13.05 -8.74 1.32
CA GLN A 89 -12.75 -9.27 2.65
C GLN A 89 -13.64 -10.48 2.94
N LEU A 90 -13.17 -11.36 3.83
CA LEU A 90 -14.00 -12.44 4.35
C LEU A 90 -15.17 -11.83 5.12
N ASP A 91 -16.39 -12.26 4.78
CA ASP A 91 -17.63 -11.85 5.43
C ASP A 91 -18.08 -12.89 6.45
N ASP A 92 -18.21 -14.12 6.00
CA ASP A 92 -18.60 -15.25 6.85
C ASP A 92 -17.73 -16.48 6.57
N LEU A 93 -17.45 -17.25 7.61
CA LEU A 93 -16.76 -18.53 7.54
C LEU A 93 -17.36 -19.47 8.56
N THR A 94 -18.07 -20.48 8.10
CA THR A 94 -18.71 -21.48 8.96
C THR A 94 -18.25 -22.89 8.62
N VAL A 95 -18.17 -23.74 9.62
CA VAL A 95 -17.89 -25.19 9.50
C VAL A 95 -18.99 -25.92 10.22
N THR A 96 -19.69 -26.80 9.51
CA THR A 96 -20.77 -27.58 10.08
C THR A 96 -20.50 -29.09 10.03
N ASP A 97 -20.94 -29.82 11.04
CA ASP A 97 -20.91 -31.28 11.04
C ASP A 97 -22.06 -31.86 10.18
N LYS A 98 -22.11 -33.20 10.08
CA LYS A 98 -23.17 -33.90 9.30
C LYS A 98 -24.62 -33.62 9.75
N ASN A 99 -24.80 -33.10 10.98
CA ASN A 99 -26.10 -32.78 11.56
C ASN A 99 -26.42 -31.27 11.44
N GLY A 100 -25.58 -30.50 10.78
CA GLY A 100 -25.72 -29.06 10.66
C GLY A 100 -25.26 -28.27 11.89
N LYS A 101 -24.64 -28.93 12.88
CA LYS A 101 -24.09 -28.26 14.06
C LYS A 101 -22.82 -27.51 13.69
N GLU A 102 -22.77 -26.23 13.99
CA GLU A 102 -21.62 -25.39 13.76
C GLU A 102 -20.47 -25.70 14.72
N LEU A 103 -19.24 -25.74 14.20
CA LEU A 103 -18.02 -25.97 14.95
C LEU A 103 -17.33 -24.65 15.29
N LYS A 104 -16.73 -24.62 16.47
CA LYS A 104 -15.97 -23.45 16.92
C LYS A 104 -14.69 -23.31 16.10
N LEU A 105 -14.50 -22.15 15.46
CA LEU A 105 -13.28 -21.76 14.79
C LEU A 105 -12.37 -20.97 15.72
N THR A 106 -11.05 -21.15 15.54
CA THR A 106 -10.03 -20.33 16.18
C THR A 106 -9.28 -19.57 15.09
N ASP A 107 -9.36 -18.25 15.11
CA ASP A 107 -8.62 -17.37 14.21
C ASP A 107 -7.12 -17.40 14.58
N LYS A 108 -6.26 -17.63 13.59
CA LYS A 108 -4.80 -17.64 13.69
C LYS A 108 -4.14 -16.43 13.01
N GLY A 109 -4.97 -15.51 12.51
CA GLY A 109 -4.50 -14.38 11.73
C GLY A 109 -4.17 -14.73 10.27
N ASN A 110 -3.99 -13.69 9.45
CA ASN A 110 -3.63 -13.80 8.02
C ASN A 110 -4.55 -14.73 7.22
N GLY A 111 -5.86 -14.73 7.54
CA GLY A 111 -6.87 -15.54 6.86
C GLY A 111 -6.81 -17.03 7.19
N LYS A 112 -6.09 -17.43 8.25
CA LYS A 112 -6.00 -18.82 8.70
C LYS A 112 -6.89 -19.06 9.92
N TYR A 113 -7.67 -20.13 9.87
CA TYR A 113 -8.57 -20.57 10.92
C TYR A 113 -8.36 -22.04 11.22
N THR A 114 -8.56 -22.46 12.44
CA THR A 114 -8.45 -23.87 12.81
C THR A 114 -9.69 -24.34 13.54
N PHE A 115 -10.04 -25.62 13.37
CA PHE A 115 -11.05 -26.30 14.16
C PHE A 115 -10.61 -27.71 14.52
N THR A 116 -11.27 -28.32 15.52
CA THR A 116 -11.04 -29.71 15.91
C THR A 116 -12.03 -30.60 15.16
N MET A 117 -11.52 -31.65 14.50
CA MET A 117 -12.32 -32.57 13.70
C MET A 117 -13.30 -33.36 14.57
N PRO A 118 -14.61 -33.36 14.28
CA PRO A 118 -15.59 -34.19 14.97
C PRO A 118 -15.55 -35.65 14.45
N ALA A 119 -16.32 -36.55 15.08
CA ALA A 119 -16.49 -37.92 14.56
C ALA A 119 -17.49 -37.97 13.38
N SER A 120 -17.38 -37.07 12.43
CA SER A 120 -18.21 -37.00 11.22
C SER A 120 -17.58 -36.16 10.14
N LYS A 121 -18.02 -36.32 8.89
CA LYS A 121 -17.71 -35.37 7.82
C LYS A 121 -18.13 -33.95 8.19
N VAL A 122 -17.40 -32.97 7.68
CA VAL A 122 -17.71 -31.57 7.86
C VAL A 122 -17.79 -30.83 6.51
N GLU A 123 -18.57 -29.77 6.49
CA GLU A 123 -18.73 -28.87 5.33
C GLU A 123 -18.31 -27.46 5.74
N ILE A 124 -17.51 -26.83 4.89
CA ILE A 124 -17.06 -25.45 5.05
C ILE A 124 -17.85 -24.57 4.10
N LYS A 125 -18.36 -23.46 4.61
CA LYS A 125 -18.96 -22.36 3.82
C LYS A 125 -18.21 -21.08 4.11
N ALA A 126 -18.01 -20.28 3.07
CA ALA A 126 -17.41 -18.96 3.19
C ALA A 126 -18.02 -18.00 2.19
N THR A 127 -18.19 -16.76 2.60
CA THR A 127 -18.61 -15.66 1.76
C THR A 127 -17.60 -14.52 1.83
N PHE A 128 -17.42 -13.82 0.71
CA PHE A 128 -16.54 -12.67 0.61
C PHE A 128 -17.35 -11.48 0.10
N VAL A 129 -17.19 -10.34 0.77
CA VAL A 129 -17.87 -9.09 0.39
C VAL A 129 -16.86 -8.04 0.00
N LYS A 130 -17.31 -7.09 -0.81
CA LYS A 130 -16.47 -5.95 -1.17
C LYS A 130 -16.04 -5.20 0.08
N LYS A 131 -14.75 -4.95 0.23
CA LYS A 131 -14.20 -4.18 1.34
C LYS A 131 -14.76 -2.75 1.28
N VAL A 132 -15.41 -2.32 2.34
CA VAL A 132 -15.85 -0.94 2.45
C VAL A 132 -14.64 -0.08 2.77
N GLU A 133 -14.19 0.68 1.78
CA GLU A 133 -13.14 1.68 1.99
C GLU A 133 -13.73 2.86 2.79
N THR A 134 -13.14 3.12 3.94
CA THR A 134 -13.48 4.30 4.76
C THR A 134 -12.35 5.32 4.67
N SER A 135 -12.70 6.58 4.46
CA SER A 135 -11.71 7.64 4.44
C SER A 135 -11.16 7.90 5.84
N PRO A 136 -9.83 8.13 5.99
CA PRO A 136 -9.24 8.54 7.26
C PRO A 136 -9.67 9.95 7.70
N PHE A 137 -10.27 10.73 6.81
CA PHE A 137 -10.74 12.08 7.05
C PHE A 137 -12.16 12.28 6.53
N SER A 138 -13.02 12.95 7.30
CA SER A 138 -14.44 13.10 6.97
C SER A 138 -14.71 14.01 5.76
N ASP A 139 -13.77 14.88 5.40
CA ASP A 139 -13.82 15.79 4.25
C ASP A 139 -13.12 15.23 2.99
N VAL A 140 -12.77 13.94 2.99
CA VAL A 140 -12.14 13.26 1.87
C VAL A 140 -13.03 12.13 1.40
N SER A 141 -13.68 12.31 0.24
CA SER A 141 -14.47 11.24 -0.38
C SER A 141 -13.58 10.10 -0.89
N THR A 142 -14.02 8.86 -0.72
CA THR A 142 -13.35 7.68 -1.28
C THR A 142 -13.33 7.66 -2.81
N SER A 143 -14.17 8.45 -3.48
CA SER A 143 -14.18 8.65 -4.92
C SER A 143 -13.32 9.82 -5.42
N ALA A 144 -12.70 10.59 -4.51
CA ALA A 144 -11.87 11.73 -4.88
C ALA A 144 -10.56 11.26 -5.54
N TYR A 145 -10.08 11.97 -6.58
CA TYR A 145 -8.84 11.63 -7.30
C TYR A 145 -7.60 11.59 -6.38
N TYR A 146 -7.68 12.27 -5.26
CA TYR A 146 -6.60 12.36 -4.26
C TYR A 146 -6.79 11.39 -3.07
N TYR A 147 -7.84 10.57 -3.07
CA TYR A 147 -8.15 9.68 -1.93
C TYR A 147 -6.98 8.77 -1.57
N GLU A 148 -6.45 8.03 -2.54
CA GLU A 148 -5.34 7.09 -2.31
C GLU A 148 -4.06 7.82 -1.84
N ALA A 149 -3.82 9.02 -2.35
CA ALA A 149 -2.69 9.84 -1.93
C ALA A 149 -2.83 10.31 -0.48
N VAL A 150 -4.02 10.74 -0.08
CA VAL A 150 -4.31 11.18 1.30
C VAL A 150 -4.25 10.00 2.27
N LYS A 151 -4.82 8.86 1.91
CA LYS A 151 -4.75 7.62 2.68
C LYS A 151 -3.30 7.19 2.90
N TRP A 152 -2.50 7.12 1.83
CA TRP A 152 -1.08 6.82 1.89
C TRP A 152 -0.31 7.81 2.79
N ALA A 153 -0.57 9.09 2.66
CA ALA A 153 0.11 10.10 3.44
C ALA A 153 -0.24 10.01 4.93
N GLN A 154 -1.46 9.64 5.26
CA GLN A 154 -1.89 9.39 6.65
C GLN A 154 -1.24 8.12 7.19
N GLU A 155 -1.28 7.00 6.46
CA GLU A 155 -0.70 5.71 6.86
C GLU A 155 0.84 5.80 7.06
N LYS A 156 1.51 6.64 6.27
CA LYS A 156 2.96 6.91 6.39
C LYS A 156 3.30 7.99 7.43
N GLY A 157 2.32 8.54 8.14
CA GLY A 157 2.55 9.61 9.11
C GLY A 157 3.00 10.94 8.50
N ILE A 158 2.85 11.12 7.18
CA ILE A 158 3.21 12.36 6.48
C ILE A 158 2.26 13.49 6.87
N THR A 159 0.97 13.16 7.03
CA THR A 159 -0.04 14.12 7.50
C THR A 159 -0.96 13.52 8.56
N GLY A 160 -1.31 14.32 9.57
CA GLY A 160 -2.39 14.05 10.51
C GLY A 160 -3.65 14.90 10.22
N GLY A 161 -3.71 15.55 9.05
CA GLY A 161 -4.78 16.48 8.70
C GLY A 161 -4.57 17.88 9.28
N ILE A 162 -5.68 18.59 9.48
CA ILE A 162 -5.73 19.96 10.02
C ILE A 162 -6.46 20.04 11.38
N GLY A 163 -6.74 18.88 11.98
CA GLY A 163 -7.54 18.75 13.20
C GLY A 163 -8.99 18.35 12.93
N ASN A 164 -9.70 17.98 13.98
CA ASN A 164 -11.11 17.58 13.96
C ASN A 164 -11.48 16.50 12.92
N GLY A 165 -10.54 15.60 12.60
CA GLY A 165 -10.78 14.55 11.60
C GLY A 165 -10.87 15.07 10.16
N LEU A 166 -10.33 16.27 9.88
CA LEU A 166 -10.32 16.91 8.57
C LEU A 166 -8.93 16.91 7.95
N PHE A 167 -8.86 16.74 6.64
CA PHE A 167 -7.63 16.87 5.84
C PHE A 167 -7.46 18.29 5.26
N GLY A 168 -8.54 18.96 4.91
CA GLY A 168 -8.55 20.25 4.25
C GLY A 168 -8.10 20.18 2.78
N PRO A 169 -8.69 19.32 1.92
CA PRO A 169 -8.16 19.02 0.57
C PRO A 169 -8.05 20.27 -0.31
N ASN A 170 -8.98 21.20 -0.20
CA ASN A 170 -9.06 22.41 -1.02
C ASN A 170 -8.30 23.61 -0.42
N GLN A 171 -7.76 23.47 0.78
CA GLN A 171 -6.99 24.57 1.39
C GLN A 171 -5.66 24.76 0.65
N PRO A 172 -5.22 26.01 0.42
CA PRO A 172 -3.88 26.29 -0.07
C PRO A 172 -2.83 25.66 0.84
N CYS A 173 -1.80 25.05 0.25
CA CYS A 173 -0.70 24.48 1.01
C CYS A 173 0.41 25.50 1.20
N THR A 174 0.83 25.72 2.45
CA THR A 174 1.90 26.67 2.75
C THR A 174 3.28 26.06 2.55
N ARG A 175 4.30 26.92 2.45
CA ARG A 175 5.71 26.51 2.32
C ARG A 175 6.14 25.65 3.51
N ALA A 176 5.73 25.99 4.73
CA ALA A 176 6.01 25.19 5.92
C ALA A 176 5.37 23.79 5.83
N GLN A 177 4.14 23.72 5.32
CA GLN A 177 3.44 22.42 5.17
C GLN A 177 4.12 21.53 4.15
N ILE A 178 4.50 22.04 2.98
CA ILE A 178 5.11 21.19 1.93
C ILE A 178 6.48 20.67 2.36
N VAL A 179 7.35 21.49 2.97
CA VAL A 179 8.65 20.99 3.46
C VAL A 179 8.48 20.00 4.61
N THR A 180 7.45 20.16 5.44
CA THR A 180 7.12 19.20 6.50
C THR A 180 6.67 17.85 5.91
N PHE A 181 5.84 17.88 4.87
CA PHE A 181 5.43 16.66 4.18
C PHE A 181 6.62 15.93 3.54
N LEU A 182 7.52 16.67 2.88
CA LEU A 182 8.74 16.12 2.29
C LEU A 182 9.67 15.51 3.34
N TRP A 183 9.90 16.23 4.42
CA TRP A 183 10.73 15.77 5.54
C TRP A 183 10.19 14.48 6.18
N ARG A 184 8.87 14.44 6.42
CA ARG A 184 8.21 13.24 6.96
C ARG A 184 8.26 12.07 5.97
N ALA A 185 8.05 12.32 4.68
CA ALA A 185 8.16 11.31 3.64
C ALA A 185 9.60 10.74 3.53
N ALA A 186 10.61 11.53 3.90
CA ALA A 186 12.01 11.12 4.00
C ALA A 186 12.34 10.37 5.32
N GLY A 187 11.34 10.12 6.19
CA GLY A 187 11.53 9.43 7.47
C GLY A 187 11.91 10.36 8.63
N SER A 188 11.66 11.65 8.50
CA SER A 188 11.91 12.67 9.53
C SER A 188 13.35 12.71 10.05
N PRO A 189 14.37 12.75 9.16
CA PRO A 189 15.76 12.74 9.58
C PRO A 189 16.11 13.98 10.43
N GLU A 190 16.88 13.80 11.49
CA GLU A 190 17.32 14.90 12.35
C GLU A 190 18.29 15.80 11.58
N PRO A 191 18.06 17.12 11.46
CA PRO A 191 18.99 18.02 10.81
C PRO A 191 20.23 18.25 11.68
N LYS A 192 21.40 18.47 11.05
CA LYS A 192 22.66 18.71 11.76
C LYS A 192 22.67 20.02 12.53
N SER A 193 21.94 21.01 12.06
CA SER A 193 21.81 22.32 12.69
C SER A 193 20.43 22.91 12.39
N MET A 194 19.95 23.75 13.29
CA MET A 194 18.71 24.50 13.06
C MET A 194 18.91 25.62 12.03
N SER A 195 17.84 25.96 11.32
CA SER A 195 17.85 27.05 10.35
C SER A 195 18.00 28.41 11.02
N SER A 196 18.68 29.33 10.34
CA SER A 196 18.89 30.71 10.80
C SER A 196 17.89 31.71 10.21
N PHE A 197 16.78 31.29 9.60
CA PHE A 197 15.76 32.20 9.09
C PHE A 197 15.09 32.98 10.21
N ALA A 198 15.00 34.30 10.07
CA ALA A 198 14.45 35.19 11.09
C ALA A 198 12.95 34.96 11.39
N ASP A 199 12.23 34.39 10.46
CA ASP A 199 10.80 34.09 10.52
C ASP A 199 10.47 32.60 10.81
N VAL A 200 11.45 31.84 11.26
CA VAL A 200 11.28 30.44 11.67
C VAL A 200 11.61 30.30 13.14
N SER A 201 10.56 30.22 13.98
CA SER A 201 10.76 29.91 15.41
C SER A 201 11.31 28.49 15.58
N MET A 202 12.26 28.32 16.50
CA MET A 202 12.84 27.01 16.84
C MET A 202 11.80 26.03 17.40
N ASP A 203 10.73 26.53 18.01
CA ASP A 203 9.63 25.75 18.59
C ASP A 203 8.51 25.45 17.56
N ALA A 204 8.62 25.98 16.34
CA ALA A 204 7.61 25.72 15.30
C ALA A 204 7.63 24.24 14.87
N TYR A 205 6.46 23.65 14.63
CA TYR A 205 6.32 22.25 14.21
C TYR A 205 7.11 21.91 12.93
N TYR A 206 7.40 22.91 12.13
CA TYR A 206 8.13 22.81 10.87
C TYR A 206 9.62 23.17 10.99
N ALA A 207 10.11 23.59 12.15
CA ALA A 207 11.48 24.09 12.30
C ALA A 207 12.54 23.09 11.84
N LYS A 208 12.43 21.83 12.27
CA LYS A 208 13.32 20.74 11.83
C LYS A 208 13.20 20.44 10.34
N ALA A 209 11.99 20.47 9.80
CA ALA A 209 11.74 20.25 8.38
C ALA A 209 12.37 21.34 7.51
N VAL A 210 12.30 22.60 7.94
CA VAL A 210 12.94 23.74 7.26
C VAL A 210 14.46 23.60 7.33
N ALA A 211 15.02 23.28 8.49
CA ALA A 211 16.46 23.07 8.66
C ALA A 211 16.98 21.94 7.75
N TRP A 212 16.28 20.79 7.74
CA TRP A 212 16.57 19.67 6.84
C TRP A 212 16.48 20.08 5.35
N ALA A 213 15.47 20.87 4.98
CA ALA A 213 15.29 21.31 3.60
C ALA A 213 16.41 22.24 3.14
N VAL A 214 16.95 23.09 4.04
CA VAL A 214 18.14 23.92 3.77
C VAL A 214 19.40 23.05 3.63
N GLU A 215 19.61 22.16 4.56
CA GLU A 215 20.78 21.26 4.57
C GLU A 215 20.87 20.41 3.30
N ASN A 216 19.71 19.97 2.76
CA ASN A 216 19.64 19.17 1.56
C ASN A 216 19.46 19.99 0.27
N GLY A 217 19.64 21.31 0.31
CA GLY A 217 19.56 22.17 -0.87
C GLY A 217 18.17 22.27 -1.49
N ILE A 218 17.12 21.87 -0.76
CA ILE A 218 15.72 21.91 -1.26
C ILE A 218 15.24 23.36 -1.32
N THR A 219 15.64 24.19 -0.34
CA THR A 219 15.30 25.61 -0.28
C THR A 219 16.46 26.46 0.22
N THR A 220 16.53 27.69 -0.24
CA THR A 220 17.39 28.75 0.29
C THR A 220 16.60 29.90 0.89
N GLY A 221 15.30 29.70 1.09
CA GLY A 221 14.37 30.72 1.55
C GLY A 221 13.73 31.52 0.41
N THR A 222 13.21 32.70 0.76
CA THR A 222 12.55 33.63 -0.17
C THR A 222 13.33 34.93 -0.38
N GLY A 223 14.50 35.06 0.22
CA GLY A 223 15.31 36.27 0.29
C GLY A 223 15.27 36.94 1.66
N ASP A 224 16.15 37.91 1.87
CA ASP A 224 16.23 38.73 3.08
C ASP A 224 16.29 37.94 4.42
N GLY A 225 16.92 36.75 4.39
CA GLY A 225 17.02 35.88 5.56
C GLY A 225 15.69 35.28 6.02
N LYS A 226 14.69 35.18 5.10
CA LYS A 226 13.35 34.66 5.41
C LYS A 226 13.07 33.34 4.68
N PHE A 227 12.30 32.49 5.30
CA PHE A 227 11.73 31.26 4.73
C PHE A 227 10.31 31.47 4.20
N SER A 228 9.56 32.40 4.81
CA SER A 228 8.15 32.69 4.55
C SER A 228 7.24 31.46 4.78
N PRO A 229 7.17 30.94 6.02
CA PRO A 229 6.51 29.65 6.32
C PRO A 229 5.03 29.63 5.95
N ASP A 230 4.33 30.73 6.11
CA ASP A 230 2.88 30.86 5.88
C ASP A 230 2.52 31.23 4.44
N ALA A 231 3.52 31.56 3.61
CA ALA A 231 3.27 31.85 2.22
C ALA A 231 2.78 30.60 1.48
N THR A 232 1.73 30.74 0.68
CA THR A 232 1.19 29.66 -0.17
C THR A 232 2.22 29.28 -1.24
N CYS A 233 2.45 27.99 -1.42
CA CYS A 233 3.28 27.47 -2.49
C CYS A 233 2.57 27.55 -3.84
N THR A 234 3.30 28.05 -4.86
CA THR A 234 2.87 27.90 -6.24
C THR A 234 3.18 26.49 -6.77
N ARG A 235 2.60 26.14 -7.91
CA ARG A 235 2.88 24.84 -8.56
C ARG A 235 4.35 24.72 -8.95
N ALA A 236 4.95 25.77 -9.49
CA ALA A 236 6.37 25.81 -9.81
C ALA A 236 7.25 25.56 -8.58
N GLN A 237 6.96 26.23 -7.45
CA GLN A 237 7.67 26.01 -6.20
C GLN A 237 7.49 24.59 -5.68
N SER A 238 6.28 24.05 -5.78
CA SER A 238 5.94 22.71 -5.27
C SER A 238 6.71 21.60 -5.99
N VAL A 239 6.71 21.63 -7.33
CA VAL A 239 7.48 20.62 -8.09
C VAL A 239 8.98 20.84 -7.95
N THR A 240 9.45 22.09 -7.75
CA THR A 240 10.85 22.38 -7.49
C THR A 240 11.32 21.82 -6.16
N PHE A 241 10.53 21.92 -5.10
CA PHE A 241 10.84 21.30 -3.82
C PHE A 241 10.90 19.76 -3.92
N LEU A 242 9.93 19.14 -4.60
CA LEU A 242 9.95 17.70 -4.85
C LEU A 242 11.19 17.30 -5.67
N PHE A 243 11.44 17.97 -6.78
CA PHE A 243 12.59 17.69 -7.65
C PHE A 243 13.92 17.76 -6.89
N ARG A 244 14.12 18.80 -6.08
CA ARG A 244 15.33 18.97 -5.28
C ARG A 244 15.46 17.92 -4.17
N ALA A 245 14.34 17.47 -3.63
CA ALA A 245 14.35 16.44 -2.59
C ALA A 245 14.63 15.04 -3.11
N ILE A 246 14.05 14.66 -4.24
CA ILE A 246 14.03 13.25 -4.70
C ILE A 246 14.20 13.08 -6.21
N GLY A 247 14.21 14.17 -6.99
CA GLY A 247 14.30 14.13 -8.44
C GLY A 247 15.72 13.87 -8.96
N LYS A 248 15.78 13.56 -10.24
CA LYS A 248 17.01 13.48 -11.03
C LYS A 248 16.81 14.29 -12.29
N LEU A 249 17.90 14.85 -12.82
CA LEU A 249 17.84 15.51 -14.12
C LEU A 249 17.36 14.52 -15.19
N VAL A 250 16.52 15.01 -16.08
CA VAL A 250 16.00 14.29 -17.24
C VAL A 250 16.42 14.99 -18.52
N ASP A 251 16.54 14.25 -19.60
CA ASP A 251 16.92 14.81 -20.91
C ASP A 251 15.73 15.44 -21.64
N SER A 252 14.50 15.05 -21.24
CA SER A 252 13.26 15.58 -21.80
C SER A 252 13.02 17.03 -21.40
N LYS A 253 12.29 17.75 -22.23
CA LYS A 253 11.75 19.09 -21.91
C LYS A 253 10.25 18.99 -21.76
N ALA A 254 9.70 19.72 -20.79
CA ALA A 254 8.25 19.83 -20.67
C ALA A 254 7.70 20.78 -21.74
N GLU A 255 6.74 20.29 -22.51
CA GLU A 255 6.12 21.07 -23.60
C GLU A 255 4.86 21.79 -23.09
N PHE A 256 5.06 22.79 -22.22
CA PHE A 256 4.00 23.69 -21.78
C PHE A 256 4.28 25.10 -22.29
N SER A 257 3.26 25.77 -22.84
CA SER A 257 3.40 27.10 -23.41
C SER A 257 3.69 28.21 -22.39
N ASP A 258 3.39 27.95 -21.11
CA ASP A 258 3.60 28.83 -19.96
C ASP A 258 4.85 28.47 -19.13
N VAL A 259 5.72 27.58 -19.63
CA VAL A 259 6.99 27.19 -18.98
C VAL A 259 8.15 27.64 -19.87
N LEU A 260 8.81 28.73 -19.49
CA LEU A 260 10.00 29.18 -20.19
C LEU A 260 11.18 28.23 -19.90
N THR A 261 11.98 27.95 -20.92
CA THR A 261 13.10 27.00 -20.85
C THR A 261 14.22 27.42 -19.91
N ASP A 262 14.34 28.71 -19.62
CA ASP A 262 15.32 29.32 -18.73
C ASP A 262 14.77 29.59 -17.30
N SER A 263 13.49 29.22 -17.04
CA SER A 263 12.92 29.40 -15.72
C SER A 263 13.56 28.44 -14.72
N TYR A 264 13.68 28.87 -13.44
CA TYR A 264 14.32 28.08 -12.36
C TYR A 264 13.63 26.74 -12.10
N TYR A 265 12.39 26.60 -12.57
CA TYR A 265 11.58 25.39 -12.40
C TYR A 265 11.49 24.51 -13.65
N ALA A 266 12.06 24.90 -14.77
CA ALA A 266 11.91 24.18 -16.04
C ALA A 266 12.31 22.69 -15.94
N ASN A 267 13.48 22.41 -15.35
CA ASN A 267 13.94 21.03 -15.12
C ASN A 267 13.05 20.26 -14.13
N ALA A 268 12.53 20.94 -13.12
CA ALA A 268 11.62 20.32 -12.16
C ALA A 268 10.28 19.96 -12.80
N VAL A 269 9.75 20.78 -13.69
CA VAL A 269 8.54 20.52 -14.46
C VAL A 269 8.77 19.36 -15.42
N ALA A 270 9.87 19.35 -16.17
CA ALA A 270 10.23 18.26 -17.08
C ALA A 270 10.30 16.90 -16.31
N TRP A 271 11.03 16.88 -15.22
CA TRP A 271 11.10 15.71 -14.34
C TRP A 271 9.71 15.27 -13.83
N ALA A 272 8.88 16.22 -13.39
CA ALA A 272 7.57 15.91 -12.85
C ALA A 272 6.62 15.31 -13.89
N VAL A 273 6.72 15.73 -15.14
CA VAL A 273 5.95 15.16 -16.26
C VAL A 273 6.47 13.77 -16.61
N GLU A 274 7.77 13.60 -16.80
CA GLU A 274 8.37 12.32 -17.18
C GLU A 274 8.12 11.22 -16.13
N ASN A 275 8.09 11.60 -14.86
CA ASN A 275 7.82 10.67 -13.75
C ASN A 275 6.32 10.57 -13.38
N GLY A 276 5.42 11.10 -14.20
CA GLY A 276 3.98 10.99 -13.99
C GLY A 276 3.46 11.73 -12.74
N VAL A 277 4.25 12.65 -12.18
CA VAL A 277 3.86 13.44 -11.00
C VAL A 277 2.72 14.39 -11.35
N THR A 278 2.79 15.02 -12.53
CA THR A 278 1.75 15.91 -13.05
C THR A 278 1.72 15.91 -14.57
N ASN A 279 0.54 16.18 -15.14
CA ASN A 279 0.33 16.38 -16.58
C ASN A 279 -0.08 17.84 -16.90
N GLY A 280 0.20 18.78 -15.98
CA GLY A 280 -0.25 20.18 -16.14
C GLY A 280 -1.66 20.41 -15.58
N ILE A 281 -2.31 21.45 -16.12
CA ILE A 281 -3.68 21.86 -15.74
C ILE A 281 -4.67 21.78 -16.90
N GLY A 282 -4.24 21.28 -18.05
CA GLY A 282 -5.00 21.24 -19.30
C GLY A 282 -4.52 22.28 -20.30
N ASP A 283 -5.03 22.22 -21.53
CA ASP A 283 -4.80 23.16 -22.61
C ASP A 283 -3.30 23.48 -22.92
N GLY A 284 -2.42 22.50 -22.67
CA GLY A 284 -0.97 22.70 -22.85
C GLY A 284 -0.32 23.65 -21.85
N LEU A 285 -0.97 23.84 -20.67
CA LEU A 285 -0.50 24.70 -19.59
C LEU A 285 -0.07 23.90 -18.36
N PHE A 286 0.99 24.36 -17.71
CA PHE A 286 1.45 23.87 -16.41
C PHE A 286 0.82 24.65 -15.25
N GLY A 287 0.60 25.95 -15.40
CA GLY A 287 0.10 26.87 -14.39
C GLY A 287 1.14 27.16 -13.30
N PRO A 288 2.37 27.64 -13.63
CA PRO A 288 3.49 27.77 -12.68
C PRO A 288 3.16 28.64 -11.46
N ASP A 289 2.39 29.70 -11.64
CA ASP A 289 2.03 30.67 -10.60
C ASP A 289 0.75 30.31 -9.83
N ASN A 290 0.02 29.28 -10.28
CA ASN A 290 -1.18 28.84 -9.57
C ASN A 290 -0.81 28.28 -8.20
N SER A 291 -1.60 28.61 -7.19
CA SER A 291 -1.48 28.04 -5.85
C SER A 291 -1.79 26.55 -5.88
N CYS A 292 -1.01 25.76 -5.15
CA CYS A 292 -1.32 24.36 -4.91
C CYS A 292 -2.18 24.17 -3.68
N THR A 293 -3.20 23.31 -3.81
CA THR A 293 -3.97 22.84 -2.65
C THR A 293 -3.24 21.71 -1.92
N ARG A 294 -3.64 21.45 -0.68
CA ARG A 294 -3.09 20.32 0.09
C ARG A 294 -3.30 18.99 -0.61
N ALA A 295 -4.47 18.76 -1.25
CA ALA A 295 -4.74 17.57 -2.03
C ALA A 295 -3.79 17.41 -3.23
N GLN A 296 -3.50 18.49 -3.94
CA GLN A 296 -2.55 18.47 -5.06
C GLN A 296 -1.13 18.13 -4.60
N ILE A 297 -0.68 18.74 -3.50
CA ILE A 297 0.66 18.48 -2.96
C ILE A 297 0.83 17.02 -2.54
N VAL A 298 -0.14 16.46 -1.81
CA VAL A 298 -0.05 15.05 -1.38
C VAL A 298 -0.13 14.11 -2.59
N THR A 299 -0.90 14.48 -3.62
CA THR A 299 -0.97 13.71 -4.87
C THR A 299 0.37 13.72 -5.60
N PHE A 300 1.04 14.86 -5.67
CA PHE A 300 2.38 14.95 -6.27
C PHE A 300 3.39 14.10 -5.50
N LEU A 301 3.39 14.18 -4.18
CA LEU A 301 4.22 13.34 -3.31
C LEU A 301 3.95 11.85 -3.55
N PHE A 302 2.70 11.44 -3.48
CA PHE A 302 2.29 10.05 -3.66
C PHE A 302 2.79 9.49 -4.99
N ARG A 303 2.55 10.21 -6.10
CA ARG A 303 3.00 9.80 -7.43
C ARG A 303 4.51 9.75 -7.55
N ALA A 304 5.22 10.71 -6.98
CA ALA A 304 6.67 10.76 -7.01
C ALA A 304 7.34 9.62 -6.21
N TYR A 305 6.68 9.12 -5.18
CA TYR A 305 7.17 8.00 -4.35
C TYR A 305 6.73 6.62 -4.85
N GLN A 306 5.63 6.52 -5.63
CA GLN A 306 5.14 5.26 -6.21
C GLN A 306 5.99 4.78 -7.39
N GLY A 307 6.70 5.67 -8.06
CA GLY A 307 7.59 5.34 -9.18
C GLY A 307 9.00 4.89 -8.76
N LYS A 308 9.20 4.57 -7.47
CA LYS A 308 10.51 4.15 -6.91
C LYS A 308 10.49 2.74 -6.40
#